data_90b15568347d591e81db9e290a53a320
#
_entry.id   90b15568347d591e81db9e290a53a320
#
_cell.length_a   1.000
_cell.length_b   1.000
_cell.length_c   1.000
_cell.angle_alpha   90.00
_cell.angle_beta   90.00
_cell.angle_gamma   90.00
#
_symmetry.space_group_name_H-M   'P 1'
#
loop_
_entity.id
_entity.type
_entity.pdbx_description
1 polymer ?
#
loop_
_entity_poly.entity_id
_entity_poly.type
_entity_poly.pdbx_seq_one_letter_code
_entity_poly.pdbx_strand_id
1 'polypeptide(L)'
;KDTKKEVEKIVMKHNGIAGTPEALALAGISDRLHLVKVEYVDAIDGTGAIINDMEYAETVAFAHGAVEIADENAEVLKALGASDFEKLQSQLSSIASDVDNFVKISTVLKQADEATLTVKNLQANAGEGGANLGGYFETIDRLLITSQAAYANGDAELAHELVGTAYLDNYEFLEAPIG
;
A
#
# COMPACT_ATOMS: atom_id res chain seq x y z
N LYS A 1 -9.54 -21.85 -9.71
CA LYS A 1 -9.00 -21.28 -8.44
C LYS A 1 -7.49 -21.53 -8.29
N ASP A 2 -6.94 -22.64 -8.78
CA ASP A 2 -5.51 -22.97 -8.65
C ASP A 2 -4.62 -22.17 -9.60
N THR A 3 -5.11 -21.82 -10.79
CA THR A 3 -4.31 -21.17 -11.84
C THR A 3 -3.86 -19.76 -11.45
N LYS A 4 -4.67 -18.98 -10.73
CA LYS A 4 -4.32 -17.63 -10.27
C LYS A 4 -3.18 -17.70 -9.25
N LYS A 5 -3.29 -18.60 -8.25
CA LYS A 5 -2.24 -18.81 -7.24
C LYS A 5 -0.93 -19.34 -7.84
N GLU A 6 -1.02 -20.14 -8.89
CA GLU A 6 0.15 -20.68 -9.57
C GLU A 6 0.85 -19.63 -10.45
N VAL A 7 0.09 -18.76 -11.11
CA VAL A 7 0.61 -17.60 -11.85
C VAL A 7 1.25 -16.59 -10.88
N GLU A 8 0.61 -16.29 -9.76
CA GLU A 8 1.17 -15.42 -8.72
C GLU A 8 2.49 -15.99 -8.16
N LYS A 9 2.58 -17.30 -7.89
CA LYS A 9 3.82 -17.97 -7.48
C LYS A 9 4.91 -17.90 -8.54
N ILE A 10 4.55 -18.04 -9.81
CA ILE A 10 5.51 -17.97 -10.95
C ILE A 10 6.00 -16.54 -11.12
N VAL A 11 5.13 -15.54 -11.03
CA VAL A 11 5.48 -14.12 -11.09
C VAL A 11 6.37 -13.74 -9.92
N MET A 12 6.05 -14.14 -8.69
CA MET A 12 6.89 -13.93 -7.52
C MET A 12 8.26 -14.58 -7.64
N LYS A 13 8.34 -15.81 -8.16
CA LYS A 13 9.60 -16.52 -8.40
C LYS A 13 10.44 -15.91 -9.52
N HIS A 14 9.80 -15.27 -10.51
CA HIS A 14 10.49 -14.65 -11.64
C HIS A 14 10.98 -13.22 -11.31
N ASN A 15 10.27 -12.53 -10.43
CA ASN A 15 10.62 -11.17 -9.99
C ASN A 15 11.53 -11.15 -8.76
N GLY A 16 11.95 -12.31 -8.25
CA GLY A 16 12.91 -12.39 -7.13
C GLY A 16 12.41 -11.77 -5.82
N ILE A 17 11.09 -11.58 -5.65
CA ILE A 17 10.52 -11.04 -4.40
C ILE A 17 10.57 -12.14 -3.34
N ALA A 18 11.71 -12.28 -2.70
CA ALA A 18 11.93 -13.15 -1.55
C ALA A 18 11.48 -12.44 -0.27
N GLY A 19 10.20 -12.08 -0.18
CA GLY A 19 9.58 -11.64 1.06
C GLY A 19 8.91 -12.82 1.77
N THR A 20 8.85 -12.78 3.11
CA THR A 20 8.01 -13.71 3.84
C THR A 20 6.53 -13.45 3.51
N PRO A 21 5.63 -14.46 3.64
CA PRO A 21 4.21 -14.28 3.35
C PRO A 21 3.58 -13.08 4.09
N GLU A 22 3.97 -12.88 5.35
CA GLU A 22 3.53 -11.76 6.17
C GLU A 22 4.03 -10.41 5.66
N ALA A 23 5.29 -10.32 5.23
CA ALA A 23 5.85 -9.09 4.68
C ALA A 23 5.16 -8.69 3.37
N LEU A 24 4.92 -9.67 2.50
CA LEU A 24 4.20 -9.45 1.24
C LEU A 24 2.73 -9.04 1.48
N ALA A 25 2.07 -9.66 2.46
CA ALA A 25 0.71 -9.29 2.82
C ALA A 25 0.63 -7.86 3.36
N LEU A 26 1.53 -7.49 4.28
CA LEU A 26 1.56 -6.15 4.87
C LEU A 26 1.91 -5.07 3.82
N ALA A 27 2.84 -5.35 2.90
CA ALA A 27 3.13 -4.47 1.78
C ALA A 27 1.91 -4.29 0.88
N GLY A 28 1.24 -5.38 0.49
CA GLY A 28 0.04 -5.33 -0.33
C GLY A 28 -1.13 -4.57 0.31
N ILE A 29 -1.29 -4.64 1.64
CA ILE A 29 -2.27 -3.84 2.39
C ILE A 29 -1.87 -2.36 2.38
N SER A 30 -0.59 -2.06 2.63
CA SER A 30 -0.07 -0.70 2.63
C SER A 30 -0.30 0.00 1.29
N ASP A 31 0.02 -0.67 0.18
CA ASP A 31 -0.18 -0.15 -1.18
C ASP A 31 -1.66 0.17 -1.45
N ARG A 32 -2.57 -0.71 -1.04
CA ARG A 32 -4.01 -0.48 -1.22
C ARG A 32 -4.54 0.66 -0.39
N LEU A 33 -4.06 0.80 0.86
CA LEU A 33 -4.41 1.95 1.71
C LEU A 33 -3.93 3.27 1.10
N HIS A 34 -2.73 3.26 0.51
CA HIS A 34 -2.21 4.42 -0.22
C HIS A 34 -3.10 4.77 -1.42
N LEU A 35 -3.44 3.78 -2.26
CA LEU A 35 -4.30 3.97 -3.42
C LEU A 35 -5.71 4.44 -3.03
N VAL A 36 -6.32 3.89 -1.98
CA VAL A 36 -7.59 4.41 -1.45
C VAL A 36 -7.50 5.90 -1.14
N LYS A 37 -6.39 6.36 -0.55
CA LYS A 37 -6.23 7.79 -0.23
C LYS A 37 -6.09 8.67 -1.46
N VAL A 38 -5.42 8.19 -2.48
CA VAL A 38 -5.21 8.93 -3.74
C VAL A 38 -6.51 9.00 -4.53
N GLU A 39 -7.09 7.85 -4.83
CA GLU A 39 -8.23 7.76 -5.74
C GLU A 39 -9.52 8.33 -5.12
N TYR A 40 -9.73 8.17 -3.80
CA TYR A 40 -10.95 8.66 -3.16
C TYR A 40 -11.09 10.19 -3.18
N VAL A 41 -9.98 10.91 -3.21
CA VAL A 41 -9.99 12.38 -3.33
C VAL A 41 -10.48 12.83 -4.71
N ASP A 42 -10.15 12.07 -5.74
CA ASP A 42 -10.53 12.36 -7.11
C ASP A 42 -11.89 11.72 -7.51
N ALA A 43 -12.37 10.76 -6.70
CA ALA A 43 -13.59 10.02 -6.90
C ALA A 43 -14.86 10.77 -6.48
N ILE A 44 -14.83 11.47 -5.33
CA ILE A 44 -16.00 12.14 -4.75
C ILE A 44 -15.72 13.59 -4.40
N ASP A 45 -16.78 14.41 -4.37
CA ASP A 45 -16.69 15.80 -3.92
C ASP A 45 -16.86 15.93 -2.38
N GLY A 46 -16.75 17.18 -1.90
CA GLY A 46 -16.92 17.48 -0.47
C GLY A 46 -18.32 17.20 0.10
N THR A 47 -19.32 16.91 -0.76
CA THR A 47 -20.69 16.55 -0.38
C THR A 47 -20.91 15.04 -0.34
N GLY A 48 -19.98 14.24 -0.87
CA GLY A 48 -20.08 12.79 -1.02
C GLY A 48 -20.70 12.36 -2.36
N ALA A 49 -20.84 13.28 -3.32
CA ALA A 49 -21.29 12.92 -4.66
C ALA A 49 -20.11 12.39 -5.49
N ILE A 50 -20.34 11.31 -6.25
CA ILE A 50 -19.36 10.79 -7.21
C ILE A 50 -19.15 11.83 -8.31
N ILE A 51 -17.88 12.22 -8.52
CA ILE A 51 -17.46 13.12 -9.60
C ILE A 51 -16.62 12.40 -10.66
N ASN A 52 -16.11 11.21 -10.33
CA ASN A 52 -15.38 10.34 -11.24
C ASN A 52 -15.71 8.87 -10.96
N ASP A 53 -16.53 8.26 -11.80
CA ASP A 53 -16.99 6.87 -11.63
C ASP A 53 -15.84 5.86 -11.69
N MET A 54 -14.79 6.13 -12.49
CA MET A 54 -13.66 5.21 -12.63
C MET A 54 -12.82 5.21 -11.35
N GLU A 55 -12.42 6.36 -10.86
CA GLU A 55 -11.65 6.51 -9.61
C GLU A 55 -12.42 5.96 -8.41
N TYR A 56 -13.75 6.14 -8.41
CA TYR A 56 -14.60 5.54 -7.38
C TYR A 56 -14.58 4.01 -7.43
N ALA A 57 -14.71 3.42 -8.62
CA ALA A 57 -14.67 1.96 -8.78
C ALA A 57 -13.31 1.39 -8.38
N GLU A 58 -12.22 2.09 -8.69
CA GLU A 58 -10.86 1.72 -8.29
C GLU A 58 -10.70 1.83 -6.76
N THR A 59 -11.18 2.91 -6.15
CA THR A 59 -11.16 3.07 -4.68
C THR A 59 -11.88 1.92 -3.98
N VAL A 60 -13.07 1.55 -4.45
CA VAL A 60 -13.84 0.39 -3.92
C VAL A 60 -13.01 -0.89 -4.05
N ALA A 61 -12.40 -1.13 -5.22
CA ALA A 61 -11.58 -2.32 -5.45
C ALA A 61 -10.36 -2.37 -4.53
N PHE A 62 -9.70 -1.24 -4.30
CA PHE A 62 -8.55 -1.16 -3.39
C PHE A 62 -8.95 -1.35 -1.92
N ALA A 63 -10.04 -0.74 -1.47
CA ALA A 63 -10.52 -0.87 -0.11
C ALA A 63 -10.90 -2.33 0.23
N HIS A 64 -11.70 -2.97 -0.63
CA HIS A 64 -12.06 -4.37 -0.47
C HIS A 64 -10.87 -5.32 -0.67
N GLY A 65 -9.97 -5.01 -1.61
CA GLY A 65 -8.74 -5.79 -1.81
C GLY A 65 -7.79 -5.78 -0.61
N ALA A 66 -7.77 -4.70 0.18
CA ALA A 66 -7.02 -4.66 1.43
C ALA A 66 -7.61 -5.61 2.48
N VAL A 67 -8.94 -5.69 2.59
CA VAL A 67 -9.64 -6.65 3.45
C VAL A 67 -9.35 -8.09 3.01
N GLU A 68 -9.46 -8.38 1.71
CA GLU A 68 -9.19 -9.71 1.14
C GLU A 68 -7.78 -10.20 1.48
N ILE A 69 -6.76 -9.35 1.30
CA ILE A 69 -5.38 -9.70 1.66
C ILE A 69 -5.25 -10.01 3.15
N ALA A 70 -5.84 -9.19 4.02
CA ALA A 70 -5.77 -9.40 5.46
C ALA A 70 -6.42 -10.73 5.86
N ASP A 71 -7.58 -11.07 5.27
CA ASP A 71 -8.30 -12.31 5.57
C ASP A 71 -7.58 -13.55 5.01
N GLU A 72 -7.05 -13.49 3.79
CA GLU A 72 -6.29 -14.59 3.18
C GLU A 72 -4.99 -14.91 3.93
N ASN A 73 -4.41 -13.92 4.62
CA ASN A 73 -3.15 -14.05 5.36
C ASN A 73 -3.32 -13.97 6.89
N ALA A 74 -4.55 -14.18 7.38
CA ALA A 74 -4.89 -13.99 8.80
C ALA A 74 -4.02 -14.80 9.76
N GLU A 75 -3.67 -16.05 9.42
CA GLU A 75 -2.85 -16.91 10.29
C GLU A 75 -1.44 -16.35 10.50
N VAL A 76 -0.78 -15.93 9.41
CA VAL A 76 0.59 -15.40 9.48
C VAL A 76 0.63 -13.99 10.07
N LEU A 77 -0.37 -13.16 9.81
CA LEU A 77 -0.47 -11.82 10.38
C LEU A 77 -0.81 -11.83 11.87
N LYS A 78 -1.67 -12.74 12.33
CA LYS A 78 -1.95 -12.96 13.77
C LYS A 78 -0.71 -13.39 14.53
N ALA A 79 0.17 -14.18 13.92
CA ALA A 79 1.41 -14.60 14.57
C ALA A 79 2.36 -13.43 14.86
N LEU A 80 2.29 -12.33 14.11
CA LEU A 80 3.05 -11.10 14.38
C LEU A 80 2.50 -10.32 15.58
N GLY A 81 1.17 -10.35 15.81
CA GLY A 81 0.53 -9.66 16.92
C GLY A 81 -0.99 -9.72 16.80
N ALA A 82 -1.62 -10.62 17.57
CA ALA A 82 -3.06 -10.88 17.44
C ALA A 82 -3.92 -9.63 17.65
N SER A 83 -3.60 -8.80 18.66
CA SER A 83 -4.34 -7.58 18.97
C SER A 83 -4.23 -6.53 17.87
N ASP A 84 -3.02 -6.32 17.31
CA ASP A 84 -2.79 -5.37 16.23
C ASP A 84 -3.44 -5.86 14.94
N PHE A 85 -3.44 -7.18 14.70
CA PHE A 85 -4.13 -7.75 13.54
C PHE A 85 -5.65 -7.60 13.63
N GLU A 86 -6.28 -7.89 14.78
CA GLU A 86 -7.71 -7.68 14.99
C GLU A 86 -8.11 -6.20 14.82
N LYS A 87 -7.26 -5.29 15.31
CA LYS A 87 -7.43 -3.86 15.09
C LYS A 87 -7.34 -3.51 13.60
N LEU A 88 -6.34 -4.04 12.87
CA LEU A 88 -6.18 -3.81 11.44
C LEU A 88 -7.40 -4.30 10.67
N GLN A 89 -7.88 -5.53 10.92
CA GLN A 89 -9.09 -6.06 10.27
C GLN A 89 -10.31 -5.16 10.46
N SER A 90 -10.52 -4.68 11.70
CA SER A 90 -11.61 -3.75 12.01
C SER A 90 -11.47 -2.43 11.25
N GLN A 91 -10.25 -1.87 11.18
CA GLN A 91 -9.96 -0.64 10.46
C GLN A 91 -10.21 -0.80 8.95
N LEU A 92 -9.70 -1.87 8.33
CA LEU A 92 -9.89 -2.15 6.91
C LEU A 92 -11.36 -2.33 6.56
N SER A 93 -12.11 -3.09 7.37
CA SER A 93 -13.55 -3.27 7.18
C SER A 93 -14.33 -1.95 7.30
N SER A 94 -13.91 -1.07 8.23
CA SER A 94 -14.51 0.26 8.36
C SER A 94 -14.24 1.14 7.16
N ILE A 95 -13.00 1.14 6.64
CA ILE A 95 -12.63 1.88 5.45
C ILE A 95 -13.45 1.43 4.25
N ALA A 96 -13.53 0.10 3.99
CA ALA A 96 -14.32 -0.43 2.89
C ALA A 96 -15.80 -0.04 3.00
N SER A 97 -16.39 -0.18 4.19
CA SER A 97 -17.77 0.24 4.44
C SER A 97 -17.98 1.75 4.24
N ASP A 98 -17.03 2.57 4.69
CA ASP A 98 -17.17 4.03 4.58
C ASP A 98 -17.00 4.51 3.13
N VAL A 99 -16.14 3.86 2.35
CA VAL A 99 -16.03 4.07 0.90
C VAL A 99 -17.35 3.71 0.21
N ASP A 100 -17.93 2.53 0.51
CA ASP A 100 -19.21 2.08 -0.06
C ASP A 100 -20.38 3.02 0.29
N ASN A 101 -20.32 3.70 1.42
CA ASN A 101 -21.34 4.62 1.91
C ASN A 101 -21.03 6.11 1.66
N PHE A 102 -20.06 6.41 0.81
CA PHE A 102 -19.70 7.79 0.41
C PHE A 102 -19.39 8.70 1.60
N VAL A 103 -18.74 8.17 2.62
CA VAL A 103 -18.36 8.94 3.80
C VAL A 103 -17.34 10.01 3.42
N LYS A 104 -17.35 11.14 4.13
CA LYS A 104 -16.48 12.29 3.85
C LYS A 104 -15.03 11.89 3.65
N ILE A 105 -14.39 12.43 2.63
CA ILE A 105 -12.97 12.20 2.28
C ILE A 105 -12.08 12.26 3.52
N SER A 106 -12.18 13.34 4.33
CA SER A 106 -11.34 13.50 5.52
C SER A 106 -11.45 12.37 6.56
N THR A 107 -12.60 11.70 6.62
CA THR A 107 -12.81 10.54 7.51
C THR A 107 -12.09 9.33 6.96
N VAL A 108 -12.28 9.00 5.69
CA VAL A 108 -11.65 7.84 5.04
C VAL A 108 -10.13 7.99 5.03
N LEU A 109 -9.60 9.18 4.70
CA LEU A 109 -8.16 9.44 4.72
C LEU A 109 -7.57 9.24 6.12
N LYS A 110 -8.23 9.77 7.16
CA LYS A 110 -7.79 9.60 8.54
C LYS A 110 -7.77 8.13 8.97
N GLN A 111 -8.81 7.37 8.62
CA GLN A 111 -8.86 5.93 8.91
C GLN A 111 -7.74 5.17 8.18
N ALA A 112 -7.47 5.50 6.92
CA ALA A 112 -6.38 4.91 6.14
C ALA A 112 -5.00 5.21 6.77
N ASP A 113 -4.79 6.45 7.27
CA ASP A 113 -3.57 6.78 8.01
C ASP A 113 -3.44 5.99 9.32
N GLU A 114 -4.53 5.83 10.08
CA GLU A 114 -4.56 5.01 11.30
C GLU A 114 -4.30 3.54 11.01
N ALA A 115 -4.87 2.98 9.94
CA ALA A 115 -4.62 1.62 9.50
C ALA A 115 -3.15 1.43 9.07
N THR A 116 -2.58 2.40 8.35
CA THR A 116 -1.16 2.40 7.96
C THR A 116 -0.24 2.33 9.18
N LEU A 117 -0.56 3.04 10.27
CA LEU A 117 0.21 2.95 11.52
C LEU A 117 0.12 1.54 12.12
N THR A 118 -1.04 0.90 12.06
CA THR A 118 -1.22 -0.48 12.56
C THR A 118 -0.42 -1.48 11.71
N VAL A 119 -0.39 -1.30 10.39
CA VAL A 119 0.49 -2.07 9.48
C VAL A 119 1.96 -1.93 9.89
N LYS A 120 2.44 -0.70 10.14
CA LYS A 120 3.82 -0.45 10.58
C LYS A 120 4.16 -1.14 11.91
N ASN A 121 3.22 -1.19 12.86
CA ASN A 121 3.41 -1.94 14.11
C ASN A 121 3.58 -3.44 13.85
N LEU A 122 2.75 -4.03 12.99
CA LEU A 122 2.89 -5.44 12.60
C LEU A 122 4.20 -5.71 11.85
N GLN A 123 4.63 -4.80 10.98
CA GLN A 123 5.94 -4.89 10.31
C GLN A 123 7.10 -4.87 11.30
N ALA A 124 7.05 -4.01 12.33
CA ALA A 124 8.06 -3.97 13.38
C ALA A 124 8.15 -5.29 14.16
N ASN A 125 7.04 -6.00 14.33
CA ASN A 125 6.99 -7.29 15.00
C ASN A 125 7.48 -8.45 14.12
N ALA A 126 7.53 -8.27 12.80
CA ALA A 126 8.03 -9.26 11.86
C ALA A 126 9.57 -9.50 12.00
N GLY A 127 10.28 -8.65 12.75
CA GLY A 127 11.72 -8.70 12.96
C GLY A 127 12.54 -8.20 11.76
N GLU A 128 13.87 -8.17 11.91
CA GLU A 128 14.80 -7.68 10.87
C GLU A 128 14.79 -8.51 9.56
N GLY A 129 14.13 -9.68 9.54
CA GLY A 129 13.88 -10.48 8.35
C GLY A 129 12.70 -9.95 7.50
N GLY A 130 11.85 -9.11 8.08
CA GLY A 130 10.88 -8.26 7.39
C GLY A 130 11.49 -6.88 7.18
N ALA A 131 12.59 -6.80 6.39
CA ALA A 131 13.13 -5.51 6.00
C ALA A 131 11.95 -4.59 5.64
N ASN A 132 11.99 -3.34 6.10
CA ASN A 132 10.98 -2.31 5.87
C ASN A 132 10.84 -1.99 4.36
N LEU A 133 10.50 -3.02 3.58
CA LEU A 133 10.34 -2.94 2.12
C LEU A 133 9.27 -1.90 1.79
N GLY A 134 8.17 -1.85 2.57
CA GLY A 134 7.12 -0.86 2.40
C GLY A 134 7.63 0.58 2.57
N GLY A 135 8.51 0.84 3.54
CA GLY A 135 9.10 2.16 3.73
C GLY A 135 10.01 2.60 2.58
N TYR A 136 10.71 1.65 1.95
CA TYR A 136 11.51 1.93 0.75
C TYR A 136 10.60 2.22 -0.45
N PHE A 137 9.53 1.43 -0.66
CA PHE A 137 8.57 1.67 -1.75
C PHE A 137 7.85 3.02 -1.58
N GLU A 138 7.36 3.36 -0.37
CA GLU A 138 6.75 4.67 -0.10
C GLU A 138 7.73 5.83 -0.38
N THR A 139 9.01 5.64 -0.07
CA THR A 139 10.03 6.65 -0.33
C THR A 139 10.33 6.78 -1.80
N ILE A 140 10.43 5.66 -2.53
CA ILE A 140 10.62 5.63 -3.98
C ILE A 140 9.46 6.34 -4.68
N ASP A 141 8.22 5.99 -4.36
CA ASP A 141 7.02 6.60 -4.95
C ASP A 141 6.99 8.11 -4.72
N ARG A 142 7.21 8.55 -3.49
CA ARG A 142 7.27 9.98 -3.17
C ARG A 142 8.36 10.70 -3.95
N LEU A 143 9.54 10.11 -4.08
CA LEU A 143 10.65 10.69 -4.84
C LEU A 143 10.32 10.77 -6.34
N LEU A 144 9.69 9.74 -6.90
CA LEU A 144 9.27 9.72 -8.31
C LEU A 144 8.16 10.74 -8.60
N ILE A 145 7.15 10.84 -7.74
CA ILE A 145 6.09 11.87 -7.85
C ILE A 145 6.69 13.28 -7.77
N THR A 146 7.60 13.50 -6.82
CA THR A 146 8.27 14.81 -6.68
C THR A 146 9.16 15.11 -7.88
N SER A 147 9.87 14.11 -8.41
CA SER A 147 10.66 14.23 -9.64
C SER A 147 9.80 14.62 -10.85
N GLN A 148 8.63 13.99 -10.98
CA GLN A 148 7.68 14.30 -12.05
C GLN A 148 7.18 15.76 -11.96
N ALA A 149 6.89 16.24 -10.76
CA ALA A 149 6.50 17.63 -10.53
C ALA A 149 7.65 18.61 -10.82
N ALA A 150 8.88 18.29 -10.42
CA ALA A 150 10.07 19.11 -10.70
C ALA A 150 10.30 19.22 -12.21
N TYR A 151 10.21 18.09 -12.94
CA TYR A 151 10.33 18.07 -14.40
C TYR A 151 9.25 18.90 -15.10
N ALA A 152 8.00 18.78 -14.67
CA ALA A 152 6.88 19.57 -15.19
C ALA A 152 7.06 21.09 -14.95
N ASN A 153 7.75 21.47 -13.87
CA ASN A 153 8.09 22.85 -13.56
C ASN A 153 9.38 23.35 -14.24
N GLY A 154 10.01 22.52 -15.08
CA GLY A 154 11.22 22.87 -15.83
C GLY A 154 12.53 22.68 -15.05
N ASP A 155 12.49 22.11 -13.86
CA ASP A 155 13.67 21.80 -13.04
C ASP A 155 14.15 20.37 -13.32
N ALA A 156 14.81 20.20 -14.48
CA ALA A 156 15.30 18.90 -14.91
C ALA A 156 16.47 18.38 -14.04
N GLU A 157 17.24 19.28 -13.40
CA GLU A 157 18.34 18.91 -12.52
C GLU A 157 17.82 18.28 -11.22
N LEU A 158 16.87 18.94 -10.55
CA LEU A 158 16.21 18.38 -9.38
C LEU A 158 15.44 17.07 -9.71
N ALA A 159 14.78 17.02 -10.86
CA ALA A 159 14.09 15.80 -11.29
C ALA A 159 15.07 14.62 -11.42
N HIS A 160 16.22 14.83 -12.02
CA HIS A 160 17.26 13.79 -12.16
C HIS A 160 17.85 13.37 -10.81
N GLU A 161 18.12 14.32 -9.90
CA GLU A 161 18.62 14.05 -8.54
C GLU A 161 17.63 13.17 -7.76
N LEU A 162 16.33 13.50 -7.81
CA LEU A 162 15.30 12.74 -7.11
C LEU A 162 15.14 11.30 -7.64
N VAL A 163 15.26 11.09 -8.95
CA VAL A 163 15.29 9.74 -9.54
C VAL A 163 16.54 8.97 -9.10
N GLY A 164 17.68 9.64 -9.08
CA GLY A 164 18.95 9.06 -8.59
C GLY A 164 18.83 8.61 -7.13
N THR A 165 18.27 9.45 -6.27
CA THR A 165 18.02 9.13 -4.85
C THR A 165 17.02 7.98 -4.71
N ALA A 166 15.96 7.94 -5.53
CA ALA A 166 15.00 6.84 -5.52
C ALA A 166 15.66 5.51 -5.85
N TYR A 167 16.58 5.49 -6.82
CA TYR A 167 17.28 4.30 -7.24
C TYR A 167 18.42 3.93 -6.28
N LEU A 168 19.41 4.81 -6.08
CA LEU A 168 20.65 4.50 -5.37
C LEU A 168 20.46 4.34 -3.85
N ASP A 169 19.62 5.17 -3.25
CA ASP A 169 19.47 5.20 -1.80
C ASP A 169 18.29 4.34 -1.30
N ASN A 170 17.45 3.84 -2.20
CA ASN A 170 16.27 3.06 -1.80
C ASN A 170 16.13 1.76 -2.59
N TYR A 171 16.21 1.77 -3.92
CA TYR A 171 16.02 0.56 -4.73
C TYR A 171 17.19 -0.43 -4.57
N GLU A 172 18.43 0.03 -4.45
CA GLU A 172 19.60 -0.85 -4.21
C GLU A 172 19.47 -1.65 -2.91
N PHE A 173 18.85 -1.06 -1.87
CA PHE A 173 18.55 -1.80 -0.62
C PHE A 173 17.47 -2.87 -0.78
N LEU A 174 16.64 -2.77 -1.81
CA LEU A 174 15.67 -3.80 -2.18
C LEU A 174 16.31 -4.93 -2.98
N GLU A 175 17.38 -4.66 -3.74
CA GLU A 175 18.08 -5.69 -4.52
C GLU A 175 18.78 -6.73 -3.65
N ALA A 176 19.33 -6.34 -2.50
CA ALA A 176 20.05 -7.25 -1.60
C ALA A 176 19.19 -8.38 -1.00
N PRO A 177 17.91 -8.15 -0.61
CA PRO A 177 16.98 -9.22 -0.23
C PRO A 177 16.37 -9.97 -1.42
N ILE A 178 16.50 -9.43 -2.65
CA ILE A 178 15.88 -9.97 -3.87
C ILE A 178 16.88 -10.85 -4.66
N GLY A 179 18.18 -10.71 -4.46
CA GLY A 179 19.28 -11.44 -5.09
C GLY A 179 19.74 -12.61 -4.29
#